data_e64161c9dd1566f52ead50af44e788b1
#
_entry.id   e64161c9dd1566f52ead50af44e788b1
#
_cell.length_a   1.000
_cell.length_b   1.000
_cell.length_c   1.000
_cell.angle_alpha   90.00
_cell.angle_beta   90.00
_cell.angle_gamma   90.00
#
_symmetry.space_group_name_H-M   'P 1'
#
loop_
_entity.id
_entity.type
_entity.pdbx_description
1 polymer ?
#
loop_
_entity_poly.entity_id
_entity_poly.type
_entity_poly.pdbx_seq_one_letter_code
_entity_poly.pdbx_strand_id
1 'polypeptide(L)' 'MSKFSFSVRSIDSRQDGVIESDSFIAAVDALGEHVKIHTGDVLEIGVLGFPPAHYQCVGEATSGYPLWMPTGRLAA' A
#
# COMPACT_ATOMS: atom_id res chain seq x y z
N MET A 1 -11.23 -7.88 -12.98
CA MET A 1 -10.35 -6.99 -12.20
C MET A 1 -11.12 -6.33 -11.10
N SER A 2 -10.48 -6.17 -9.96
CA SER A 2 -11.08 -5.49 -8.81
C SER A 2 -10.45 -4.12 -8.62
N LYS A 3 -11.23 -3.22 -8.02
CA LYS A 3 -10.74 -1.90 -7.67
C LYS A 3 -10.37 -1.87 -6.19
N PHE A 4 -9.19 -1.37 -5.91
CA PHE A 4 -8.70 -1.22 -4.54
C PHE A 4 -8.48 0.27 -4.27
N SER A 5 -8.99 0.73 -3.14
CA SER A 5 -8.69 2.08 -2.69
C SER A 5 -7.41 2.03 -1.87
N PHE A 6 -6.58 3.06 -1.99
CA PHE A 6 -5.35 3.12 -1.24
C PHE A 6 -5.09 4.51 -0.71
N SER A 7 -4.33 4.57 0.36
CA SER A 7 -3.82 5.82 0.92
C SER A 7 -2.40 5.55 1.39
N VAL A 8 -1.45 6.33 0.89
CA VAL A 8 -0.05 6.26 1.30
C VAL A 8 0.27 7.53 2.05
N ARG A 9 0.70 7.39 3.31
CA ARG A 9 1.05 8.52 4.14
C ARG A 9 2.55 8.54 4.40
N SER A 10 3.17 9.66 4.05
CA SER A 10 4.56 9.95 4.39
C SER A 10 4.57 10.93 5.56
N ILE A 11 5.78 11.30 5.98
CA ILE A 11 5.93 12.19 7.15
C ILE A 11 5.25 13.54 6.94
N ASP A 12 5.23 14.04 5.71
CA ASP A 12 4.70 15.37 5.40
C ASP A 12 3.72 15.38 4.23
N SER A 13 3.28 14.21 3.78
CA SER A 13 2.40 14.14 2.61
C SER A 13 1.50 12.93 2.67
N ARG A 14 0.47 12.95 1.82
CA ARG A 14 -0.48 11.85 1.71
C ARG A 14 -0.92 11.74 0.25
N GLN A 15 -0.99 10.52 -0.25
CA GLN A 15 -1.45 10.24 -1.60
C GLN A 15 -2.57 9.21 -1.52
N ASP A 16 -3.72 9.56 -2.08
CA ASP A 16 -4.91 8.70 -2.11
C ASP A 16 -5.27 8.39 -3.54
N GLY A 17 -5.86 7.23 -3.76
CA GLY A 17 -6.31 6.89 -5.09
C GLY A 17 -6.98 5.52 -5.15
N VAL A 18 -7.18 5.07 -6.38
CA VAL A 18 -7.78 3.78 -6.68
C VAL A 18 -6.89 3.09 -7.71
N ILE A 19 -6.66 1.80 -7.52
CA ILE A 19 -5.89 1.00 -8.45
C ILE A 19 -6.71 -0.24 -8.81
N GLU A 20 -6.70 -0.59 -10.10
CA GLU A 20 -7.35 -1.80 -10.57
C GLU A 20 -6.32 -2.90 -10.74
N SER A 21 -6.64 -4.10 -10.25
CA SER A 21 -5.74 -5.22 -10.34
C SER A 21 -6.50 -6.53 -10.24
N ASP A 22 -5.85 -7.62 -10.66
CA ASP A 22 -6.45 -8.95 -10.61
C ASP A 22 -6.48 -9.51 -9.20
N SER A 23 -5.58 -9.06 -8.34
CA SER A 23 -5.51 -9.56 -6.97
C SER A 23 -5.00 -8.48 -6.04
N PHE A 24 -5.20 -8.71 -4.75
CA PHE A 24 -4.72 -7.80 -3.72
C PHE A 24 -3.19 -7.68 -3.75
N ILE A 25 -2.49 -8.81 -3.88
CA ILE A 25 -1.02 -8.82 -3.93
C ILE A 25 -0.52 -8.05 -5.14
N ALA A 26 -1.14 -8.26 -6.31
CA ALA A 26 -0.77 -7.54 -7.52
C ALA A 26 -1.00 -6.03 -7.37
N ALA A 27 -2.07 -5.65 -6.67
CA ALA A 27 -2.36 -4.23 -6.42
C ALA A 27 -1.27 -3.60 -5.54
N VAL A 28 -0.85 -4.29 -4.49
CA VAL A 28 0.22 -3.80 -3.61
C VAL A 28 1.53 -3.67 -4.38
N ASP A 29 1.87 -4.66 -5.19
CA ASP A 29 3.08 -4.61 -6.00
C ASP A 29 3.06 -3.46 -7.01
N ALA A 30 1.91 -3.21 -7.63
CA ALA A 30 1.78 -2.16 -8.63
C ALA A 30 1.85 -0.75 -8.03
N LEU A 31 1.58 -0.60 -6.76
CA LEU A 31 1.60 0.72 -6.11
C LEU A 31 2.95 1.41 -6.26
N GLY A 32 4.04 0.66 -6.20
CA GLY A 32 5.36 1.23 -6.34
C GLY A 32 5.62 1.88 -7.71
N GLU A 33 4.82 1.52 -8.71
CA GLU A 33 4.91 2.10 -10.04
C GLU A 33 4.04 3.33 -10.21
N HIS A 34 3.03 3.51 -9.37
CA HIS A 34 2.07 4.60 -9.46
C HIS A 34 2.32 5.71 -8.44
N VAL A 35 2.95 5.37 -7.34
CA VAL A 35 3.11 6.27 -6.19
C VAL A 35 4.55 6.22 -5.72
N LYS A 36 5.09 7.37 -5.34
CA LYS A 36 6.42 7.42 -4.74
C LYS A 36 6.34 6.90 -3.32
N ILE A 37 7.11 5.85 -3.03
CA ILE A 37 7.13 5.19 -1.74
C ILE A 37 8.51 5.36 -1.11
N HIS A 38 8.54 5.72 0.16
CA HIS A 38 9.78 5.84 0.92
C HIS A 38 9.72 4.93 2.14
N THR A 39 10.88 4.49 2.60
CA THR A 39 10.97 3.71 3.83
C THR A 39 10.30 4.46 4.98
N GLY A 40 9.44 3.79 5.71
CA GLY A 40 8.67 4.39 6.80
C GLY A 40 7.25 4.80 6.41
N ASP A 41 6.94 4.86 5.11
CA ASP A 41 5.60 5.21 4.67
C ASP A 41 4.58 4.16 5.09
N VAL A 42 3.37 4.62 5.38
CA VAL A 42 2.27 3.75 5.80
C VAL A 42 1.25 3.66 4.67
N LEU A 43 0.88 2.44 4.35
CA LEU A 43 -0.11 2.14 3.32
C LEU A 43 -1.38 1.58 3.94
N GLU A 44 -2.52 2.14 3.54
CA GLU A 44 -3.82 1.55 3.78
C GLU A 44 -4.39 1.18 2.41
N ILE A 45 -4.74 -0.07 2.21
CA ILE A 45 -5.26 -0.54 0.93
C ILE A 45 -6.35 -1.59 1.17
N GLY A 46 -7.42 -1.52 0.41
CA GLY A 46 -8.49 -2.48 0.54
C GLY A 46 -9.53 -2.37 -0.54
N VAL A 47 -10.39 -3.37 -0.59
CA VAL A 47 -11.54 -3.38 -1.50
C VAL A 47 -12.59 -2.42 -0.94
N LEU A 48 -13.18 -1.65 -1.83
CA LEU A 48 -14.21 -0.69 -1.45
C LEU A 48 -15.34 -1.38 -0.70
N GLY A 49 -15.70 -0.85 0.45
CA GLY A 49 -16.76 -1.43 1.29
C GLY A 49 -16.26 -2.38 2.37
N PHE A 50 -14.96 -2.66 2.40
CA PHE A 50 -14.36 -3.53 3.42
C PHE A 50 -13.26 -2.78 4.17
N PRO A 51 -12.96 -3.18 5.42
CA PRO A 51 -11.87 -2.54 6.16
C PRO A 51 -10.54 -2.69 5.40
N PRO A 52 -9.73 -1.64 5.33
CA PRO A 52 -8.45 -1.72 4.64
C PRO A 52 -7.42 -2.51 5.43
N ALA A 53 -6.47 -3.10 4.72
CA ALA A 53 -5.28 -3.66 5.32
C ALA A 53 -4.25 -2.56 5.51
N HIS A 54 -3.42 -2.69 6.54
CA HIS A 54 -2.39 -1.71 6.86
C HIS A 54 -1.01 -2.31 6.70
N TYR A 55 -0.13 -1.57 6.05
CA TYR A 55 1.26 -1.98 5.82
C TYR A 55 2.18 -0.81 6.09
N GLN A 56 3.44 -1.14 6.37
CA GLN A 56 4.49 -0.14 6.46
C GLN A 56 5.64 -0.55 5.55
N CYS A 57 6.19 0.42 4.82
CA CYS A 57 7.36 0.17 3.99
C CYS A 57 8.60 0.09 4.88
N VAL A 58 9.28 -1.05 4.87
CA VAL A 58 10.45 -1.28 5.72
C VAL A 58 11.75 -1.21 4.96
N GLY A 59 11.72 -0.98 3.66
CA GLY A 59 12.91 -0.88 2.84
C GLY A 59 12.58 -1.11 1.38
N GLU A 60 13.63 -1.35 0.59
CA GLU A 60 13.50 -1.65 -0.83
C GLU A 60 14.20 -2.95 -1.15
N ALA A 61 13.60 -3.74 -2.05
CA ALA A 61 14.26 -4.91 -2.61
C ALA A 61 15.36 -4.47 -3.56
N THR A 62 16.26 -5.39 -3.91
CA THR A 62 17.34 -5.09 -4.87
C THR A 62 16.79 -4.65 -6.23
N SER A 63 15.56 -5.05 -6.56
CA SER A 63 14.89 -4.65 -7.80
C SER A 63 14.28 -3.24 -7.72
N GLY A 64 14.33 -2.59 -6.56
CA GLY A 64 13.77 -1.26 -6.38
C GLY A 64 12.32 -1.23 -5.92
N TYR A 65 11.69 -2.39 -5.75
CA TYR A 65 10.32 -2.45 -5.26
C TYR A 65 10.27 -2.24 -3.75
N PRO A 66 9.26 -1.53 -3.24
CA PRO A 66 9.13 -1.37 -1.80
C PRO A 66 8.80 -2.69 -1.11
N LEU A 67 9.37 -2.88 0.06
CA LEU A 67 9.09 -4.04 0.89
C LEU A 67 8.06 -3.64 1.95
N TRP A 68 6.94 -4.33 1.95
CA TRP A 68 5.83 -4.02 2.83
C TRP A 68 5.73 -5.03 3.97
N MET A 69 5.52 -4.51 5.17
CA MET A 69 5.28 -5.35 6.34
C MET A 69 3.89 -5.04 6.89
N PRO A 70 3.04 -6.06 7.12
CA PRO A 70 1.73 -5.82 7.74
C PRO A 70 1.90 -5.20 9.12
N THR A 71 1.10 -4.15 9.42
CA THR A 71 1.13 -3.49 10.72
C THR A 71 -0.14 -3.79 11.51
N GLY A 72 -0.94 -4.52 11.04
CA GLY A 72 -2.15 -5.04 11.52
C GLY A 72 -2.83 -4.44 12.69
N ARG A 73 -3.08 -4.54 13.05
CA ARG A 73 -3.55 -4.56 13.85
C ARG A 73 -4.20 -4.55 14.68
N LEU A 74 -4.28 -4.69 14.90
CA LEU A 74 -4.74 -4.84 15.58
C LEU A 74 -5.18 -4.72 16.43
N ALA A 75 -5.18 -4.70 16.34
CA ALA A 75 -5.59 -4.47 17.15
C ALA A 75 -5.99 -4.61 18.07
N ALA A 76 -5.71 -4.73 18.23
CA ALA A 76 -6.25 -5.10 19.13
C ALA A 76 -6.98 -4.95 19.77
#